data_cd6c2ded20dc12a9fdfc2684cdda0b7f
#
_entry.id   cd6c2ded20dc12a9fdfc2684cdda0b7f
#
_cell.length_a   1.000
_cell.length_b   1.000
_cell.length_c   1.000
_cell.angle_alpha   90.00
_cell.angle_beta   90.00
_cell.angle_gamma   90.00
#
_symmetry.space_group_name_H-M   'P 1'
#
loop_
_entity.id
_entity.type
_entity.pdbx_description
1 polymer ?
#
loop_
_entity_poly.entity_id
_entity_poly.type
_entity_poly.pdbx_seq_one_letter_code
_entity_poly.pdbx_strand_id
1 'polypeptide(L)'
;MTPTRLMVGFIAGFLSVLTFQSGLIAIFYAAGAAVPFAPWSMAPVPPFGVPQSLSAAFWGGLWGVAYAFLEPRLTARLGWWSGGLVFGALPLLVLWFVALPLKGLPIGGGFALSGVLVAIVLHAGFGLGTAIIFRFGRHLAGRRAPPSPAAPSDRSRG
;
A
#
# COMPACT_ATOMS: atom_id res chain seq x y z
N MET A 1 -6.36 -14.82 11.21
CA MET A 1 -6.47 -13.51 10.56
C MET A 1 -7.92 -13.28 10.19
N THR A 2 -8.51 -12.11 10.51
CA THR A 2 -9.94 -11.87 10.26
C THR A 2 -10.16 -11.32 8.84
N PRO A 3 -11.28 -11.67 8.17
CA PRO A 3 -11.62 -11.09 6.86
C PRO A 3 -11.62 -9.55 6.87
N THR A 4 -12.13 -8.95 7.95
CA THR A 4 -12.12 -7.49 8.14
C THR A 4 -10.71 -6.89 8.04
N ARG A 5 -9.70 -7.55 8.62
CA ARG A 5 -8.31 -7.08 8.56
C ARG A 5 -7.75 -7.10 7.14
N LEU A 6 -8.07 -8.13 6.36
CA LEU A 6 -7.65 -8.22 4.96
C LEU A 6 -8.31 -7.16 4.10
N MET A 7 -9.62 -6.94 4.32
CA MET A 7 -10.37 -5.88 3.63
C MET A 7 -9.82 -4.48 3.95
N VAL A 8 -9.52 -4.20 5.23
CA VAL A 8 -8.87 -2.95 5.63
C VAL A 8 -7.51 -2.81 4.97
N GLY A 9 -6.74 -3.92 4.86
CA GLY A 9 -5.46 -3.94 4.15
C GLY A 9 -5.62 -3.58 2.68
N PHE A 10 -6.56 -4.23 1.99
CA PHE A 10 -6.83 -3.93 0.58
C PHE A 10 -7.22 -2.46 0.37
N ILE A 11 -8.18 -1.95 1.15
CA ILE A 11 -8.62 -0.55 1.07
C ILE A 11 -7.45 0.39 1.35
N ALA A 12 -6.61 0.09 2.34
CA ALA A 12 -5.47 0.92 2.69
C ALA A 12 -4.45 1.03 1.55
N GLY A 13 -4.07 -0.09 0.93
CA GLY A 13 -3.16 -0.09 -0.20
C GLY A 13 -3.75 0.56 -1.45
N PHE A 14 -5.03 0.30 -1.74
CA PHE A 14 -5.75 0.91 -2.85
C PHE A 14 -5.79 2.44 -2.73
N LEU A 15 -6.24 2.94 -1.58
CA LEU A 15 -6.31 4.38 -1.34
C LEU A 15 -4.91 5.02 -1.26
N SER A 16 -3.91 4.31 -0.74
CA SER A 16 -2.54 4.82 -0.69
C SER A 16 -1.98 5.13 -2.08
N VAL A 17 -2.28 4.31 -3.09
CA VAL A 17 -1.89 4.60 -4.48
C VAL A 17 -2.59 5.87 -4.98
N LEU A 18 -3.90 6.00 -4.77
CA LEU A 18 -4.67 7.14 -5.27
C LEU A 18 -4.35 8.46 -4.56
N THR A 19 -3.90 8.42 -3.32
CA THR A 19 -3.62 9.62 -2.52
C THR A 19 -2.12 9.89 -2.41
N PHE A 20 -1.38 9.06 -1.67
CA PHE A 20 0.04 9.29 -1.39
C PHE A 20 0.91 9.15 -2.63
N GLN A 21 0.80 8.02 -3.33
CA GLN A 21 1.65 7.77 -4.49
C GLN A 21 1.31 8.71 -5.65
N SER A 22 0.01 8.85 -6.01
CA SER A 22 -0.40 9.77 -7.08
C SER A 22 -0.15 11.22 -6.73
N GLY A 23 -0.26 11.61 -5.44
CA GLY A 23 0.12 12.93 -4.97
C GLY A 23 1.62 13.22 -5.17
N LEU A 24 2.48 12.26 -4.84
CA LEU A 24 3.92 12.36 -5.09
C LEU A 24 4.23 12.40 -6.60
N ILE A 25 3.54 11.58 -7.41
CA ILE A 25 3.65 11.65 -8.88
C ILE A 25 3.29 13.05 -9.37
N ALA A 26 2.22 13.67 -8.84
CA ALA A 26 1.82 15.02 -9.22
C ALA A 26 2.90 16.07 -8.88
N ILE A 27 3.53 15.95 -7.72
CA ILE A 27 4.64 16.84 -7.31
C ILE A 27 5.83 16.69 -8.26
N PHE A 28 6.27 15.45 -8.53
CA PHE A 28 7.37 15.20 -9.46
C PHE A 28 7.05 15.63 -10.88
N TYR A 29 5.81 15.40 -11.35
CA TYR A 29 5.34 15.80 -12.66
C TYR A 29 5.37 17.33 -12.81
N ALA A 30 4.87 18.05 -11.82
CA ALA A 30 4.90 19.51 -11.80
C ALA A 30 6.33 20.08 -11.76
N ALA A 31 7.26 19.36 -11.15
CA ALA A 31 8.68 19.71 -11.12
C ALA A 31 9.44 19.33 -12.41
N GLY A 32 8.76 18.78 -13.42
CA GLY A 32 9.37 18.37 -14.69
C GLY A 32 10.22 17.08 -14.60
N ALA A 33 10.09 16.33 -13.51
CA ALA A 33 10.80 15.05 -13.38
C ALA A 33 10.14 13.96 -14.24
N ALA A 34 10.95 13.01 -14.72
CA ALA A 34 10.44 11.84 -15.40
C ALA A 34 9.67 10.94 -14.42
N VAL A 35 8.37 10.83 -14.64
CA VAL A 35 7.46 9.95 -13.86
C VAL A 35 6.92 8.83 -14.75
N PRO A 36 6.52 7.68 -14.16
CA PRO A 36 6.08 6.52 -14.94
C PRO A 36 4.80 6.78 -15.75
N PHE A 37 3.94 7.70 -15.30
CA PHE A 37 2.69 8.11 -15.97
C PHE A 37 2.19 9.42 -15.35
N ALA A 38 1.26 10.10 -16.05
CA ALA A 38 0.65 11.32 -15.53
C ALA A 38 -0.16 11.02 -14.25
N PRO A 39 -0.20 11.97 -13.28
CA PRO A 39 -0.98 11.77 -12.05
C PRO A 39 -2.46 11.53 -12.40
N TRP A 40 -3.07 10.59 -11.68
CA TRP A 40 -4.45 10.13 -11.89
C TRP A 40 -4.81 9.82 -13.35
N SER A 41 -3.86 9.25 -14.10
CA SER A 41 -4.05 8.88 -15.50
C SER A 41 -5.23 7.93 -15.67
N MET A 42 -6.16 8.31 -16.55
CA MET A 42 -7.30 7.49 -16.95
C MET A 42 -7.05 6.79 -18.30
N ALA A 43 -5.81 6.86 -18.84
CA ALA A 43 -5.44 6.12 -20.04
C ALA A 43 -5.70 4.62 -19.86
N PRO A 44 -6.32 3.97 -20.88
CA PRO A 44 -6.62 2.54 -20.78
C PRO A 44 -5.34 1.71 -20.84
N VAL A 45 -5.23 0.68 -19.98
CA VAL A 45 -4.12 -0.28 -20.00
C VAL A 45 -4.57 -1.66 -20.48
N PRO A 46 -3.76 -2.34 -21.34
CA PRO A 46 -4.04 -3.70 -21.77
C PRO A 46 -4.05 -4.67 -20.58
N PRO A 47 -4.73 -5.83 -20.71
CA PRO A 47 -5.58 -6.25 -21.87
C PRO A 47 -7.03 -5.76 -21.77
N PHE A 48 -7.49 -5.24 -20.63
CA PHE A 48 -8.90 -4.99 -20.36
C PHE A 48 -9.33 -3.53 -20.53
N GLY A 49 -8.44 -2.63 -20.90
CA GLY A 49 -8.74 -1.20 -21.04
C GLY A 49 -9.08 -0.49 -19.71
N VAL A 50 -8.70 -1.07 -18.58
CA VAL A 50 -8.91 -0.46 -17.26
C VAL A 50 -8.09 0.82 -17.15
N PRO A 51 -8.64 1.92 -16.58
CA PRO A 51 -7.87 3.13 -16.32
C PRO A 51 -6.59 2.85 -15.52
N GLN A 52 -5.46 3.43 -15.94
CA GLN A 52 -4.13 3.14 -15.41
C GLN A 52 -4.03 3.36 -13.89
N SER A 53 -4.60 4.45 -13.39
CA SER A 53 -4.59 4.72 -11.95
C SER A 53 -5.42 3.73 -11.15
N LEU A 54 -6.53 3.22 -11.70
CA LEU A 54 -7.34 2.19 -11.05
C LEU A 54 -6.64 0.83 -11.10
N SER A 55 -5.99 0.49 -12.22
CA SER A 55 -5.16 -0.69 -12.31
C SER A 55 -4.03 -0.66 -11.28
N ALA A 56 -3.30 0.45 -11.18
CA ALA A 56 -2.25 0.62 -10.17
C ALA A 56 -2.80 0.52 -8.74
N ALA A 57 -3.96 1.15 -8.46
CA ALA A 57 -4.61 1.09 -7.16
C ALA A 57 -5.07 -0.33 -6.78
N PHE A 58 -5.57 -1.11 -7.74
CA PHE A 58 -5.91 -2.51 -7.52
C PHE A 58 -4.69 -3.33 -7.06
N TRP A 59 -3.56 -3.20 -7.77
CA TRP A 59 -2.31 -3.86 -7.38
C TRP A 59 -1.81 -3.35 -6.02
N GLY A 60 -1.94 -2.04 -5.76
CA GLY A 60 -1.70 -1.47 -4.44
C GLY A 60 -2.57 -2.09 -3.35
N GLY A 61 -3.85 -2.36 -3.65
CA GLY A 61 -4.75 -3.09 -2.74
C GLY A 61 -4.27 -4.50 -2.42
N LEU A 62 -3.78 -5.26 -3.40
CA LEU A 62 -3.19 -6.58 -3.17
C LEU A 62 -1.93 -6.49 -2.29
N TRP A 63 -1.08 -5.51 -2.51
CA TRP A 63 0.05 -5.22 -1.62
C TRP A 63 -0.43 -4.81 -0.21
N GLY A 64 -1.51 -4.07 -0.10
CA GLY A 64 -2.13 -3.74 1.19
C GLY A 64 -2.61 -4.97 1.96
N VAL A 65 -3.10 -6.02 1.27
CA VAL A 65 -3.38 -7.32 1.88
C VAL A 65 -2.08 -7.95 2.39
N ALA A 66 -0.99 -7.95 1.60
CA ALA A 66 0.32 -8.42 2.06
C ALA A 66 0.81 -7.63 3.27
N TYR A 67 0.62 -6.30 3.28
CA TYR A 67 0.91 -5.47 4.45
C TYR A 67 0.15 -5.93 5.69
N ALA A 68 -1.15 -6.23 5.57
CA ALA A 68 -1.95 -6.71 6.70
C ALA A 68 -1.39 -8.01 7.32
N PHE A 69 -0.71 -8.87 6.56
CA PHE A 69 0.00 -10.05 7.07
C PHE A 69 1.31 -9.67 7.77
N LEU A 70 2.07 -8.75 7.22
CA LEU A 70 3.42 -8.40 7.69
C LEU A 70 3.41 -7.36 8.81
N GLU A 71 2.36 -6.52 8.90
CA GLU A 71 2.26 -5.40 9.83
C GLU A 71 2.61 -5.75 11.27
N PRO A 72 2.16 -6.85 11.87
CA PRO A 72 2.49 -7.14 13.28
C PRO A 72 4.00 -7.32 13.50
N ARG A 73 4.70 -7.95 12.54
CA ARG A 73 6.14 -8.17 12.61
C ARG A 73 6.93 -6.89 12.34
N LEU A 74 6.50 -6.12 11.35
CA LEU A 74 7.13 -4.85 10.99
C LEU A 74 6.98 -3.84 12.12
N THR A 75 5.77 -3.69 12.66
CA THR A 75 5.49 -2.75 13.74
C THR A 75 6.21 -3.13 15.04
N ALA A 76 6.30 -4.42 15.38
CA ALA A 76 7.00 -4.88 16.56
C ALA A 76 8.52 -4.62 16.52
N ARG A 77 9.12 -4.67 15.34
CA ARG A 77 10.57 -4.51 15.17
C ARG A 77 11.00 -3.07 14.85
N LEU A 78 10.22 -2.36 14.07
CA LEU A 78 10.60 -1.09 13.47
C LEU A 78 9.70 0.08 13.91
N GLY A 79 8.58 -0.21 14.58
CA GLY A 79 7.53 0.78 14.76
C GLY A 79 6.62 0.90 13.52
N TRP A 80 5.49 1.57 13.67
CA TRP A 80 4.43 1.56 12.65
C TRP A 80 4.78 2.35 11.38
N TRP A 81 5.43 3.52 11.50
CA TRP A 81 5.74 4.39 10.38
C TRP A 81 6.96 3.89 9.58
N SER A 82 8.04 3.51 10.29
CA SER A 82 9.24 2.97 9.64
C SER A 82 8.99 1.57 9.07
N GLY A 83 8.13 0.76 9.73
CA GLY A 83 7.63 -0.48 9.15
C GLY A 83 6.86 -0.27 7.85
N GLY A 84 6.09 0.82 7.74
CA GLY A 84 5.43 1.23 6.49
C GLY A 84 6.43 1.60 5.39
N LEU A 85 7.43 2.44 5.72
CA LEU A 85 8.47 2.81 4.76
C LEU A 85 9.24 1.59 4.24
N VAL A 86 9.69 0.71 5.13
CA VAL A 86 10.41 -0.53 4.77
C VAL A 86 9.52 -1.47 3.95
N PHE A 87 8.21 -1.55 4.28
CA PHE A 87 7.27 -2.31 3.46
C PHE A 87 7.22 -1.84 2.01
N GLY A 88 7.30 -0.52 1.77
CA GLY A 88 7.32 0.04 0.42
C GLY A 88 8.46 -0.48 -0.45
N ALA A 89 9.55 -0.97 0.14
CA ALA A 89 10.65 -1.58 -0.61
C ALA A 89 10.23 -2.91 -1.29
N LEU A 90 9.29 -3.66 -0.73
CA LEU A 90 8.87 -4.95 -1.31
C LEU A 90 8.24 -4.80 -2.71
N PRO A 91 7.19 -3.98 -2.92
CA PRO A 91 6.64 -3.76 -4.26
C PRO A 91 7.66 -3.11 -5.20
N LEU A 92 8.58 -2.28 -4.70
CA LEU A 92 9.65 -1.72 -5.51
C LEU A 92 10.61 -2.79 -6.03
N LEU A 93 11.04 -3.71 -5.17
CA LEU A 93 11.90 -4.82 -5.57
C LEU A 93 11.19 -5.73 -6.59
N VAL A 94 9.91 -6.05 -6.36
CA VAL A 94 9.14 -6.84 -7.33
C VAL A 94 8.95 -6.07 -8.65
N LEU A 95 8.73 -4.76 -8.61
CA LEU A 95 8.70 -3.95 -9.83
C LEU A 95 10.01 -4.06 -10.61
N TRP A 96 11.15 -3.85 -9.96
CA TRP A 96 12.45 -3.79 -10.62
C TRP A 96 12.95 -5.13 -11.15
N PHE A 97 12.78 -6.19 -10.36
CA PHE A 97 13.38 -7.48 -10.64
C PHE A 97 12.43 -8.50 -11.28
N VAL A 98 11.13 -8.22 -11.23
CA VAL A 98 10.12 -9.13 -11.79
C VAL A 98 9.27 -8.43 -12.85
N ALA A 99 8.57 -7.35 -12.51
CA ALA A 99 7.58 -6.77 -13.41
C ALA A 99 8.22 -6.08 -14.63
N LEU A 100 9.32 -5.36 -14.48
CA LEU A 100 10.01 -4.73 -15.59
C LEU A 100 10.60 -5.77 -16.55
N PRO A 101 11.35 -6.78 -16.10
CA PRO A 101 11.85 -7.84 -16.99
C PRO A 101 10.75 -8.61 -17.72
N LEU A 102 9.64 -8.92 -17.05
CA LEU A 102 8.49 -9.58 -17.69
C LEU A 102 7.84 -8.73 -18.81
N LYS A 103 8.02 -7.41 -18.75
CA LYS A 103 7.60 -6.46 -19.81
C LYS A 103 8.66 -6.22 -20.87
N GLY A 104 9.78 -6.94 -20.83
CA GLY A 104 10.92 -6.75 -21.74
C GLY A 104 11.72 -5.48 -21.47
N LEU A 105 11.56 -4.87 -20.29
CA LEU A 105 12.28 -3.67 -19.88
C LEU A 105 13.52 -4.04 -19.03
N PRO A 106 14.55 -3.19 -19.02
CA PRO A 106 15.75 -3.43 -18.21
C PRO A 106 15.42 -3.54 -16.72
N ILE A 107 16.14 -4.40 -15.98
CA ILE A 107 16.09 -4.47 -14.53
C ILE A 107 16.31 -3.07 -13.93
N GLY A 108 15.49 -2.69 -12.97
CA GLY A 108 15.55 -1.38 -12.33
C GLY A 108 15.34 -0.19 -13.28
N GLY A 109 14.76 -0.43 -14.49
CA GLY A 109 14.66 0.60 -15.52
C GLY A 109 16.03 1.08 -16.04
N GLY A 110 17.07 0.23 -15.96
CA GLY A 110 18.44 0.58 -16.29
C GLY A 110 19.18 1.36 -15.19
N PHE A 111 18.59 1.47 -14.01
CA PHE A 111 19.17 2.15 -12.83
C PHE A 111 19.64 3.60 -13.08
N ALA A 112 18.98 4.33 -13.99
CA ALA A 112 19.20 5.77 -14.13
C ALA A 112 18.90 6.46 -12.78
N LEU A 113 19.85 7.25 -12.26
CA LEU A 113 19.78 7.81 -10.90
C LEU A 113 18.47 8.57 -10.62
N SER A 114 18.01 9.40 -11.56
CA SER A 114 16.76 10.14 -11.42
C SER A 114 15.54 9.20 -11.29
N GLY A 115 15.48 8.15 -12.11
CA GLY A 115 14.41 7.15 -12.07
C GLY A 115 14.42 6.34 -10.78
N VAL A 116 15.62 5.97 -10.30
CA VAL A 116 15.81 5.24 -9.03
C VAL A 116 15.30 6.08 -7.86
N LEU A 117 15.70 7.37 -7.77
CA LEU A 117 15.26 8.26 -6.68
C LEU A 117 13.74 8.45 -6.69
N VAL A 118 13.15 8.73 -7.85
CA VAL A 118 11.70 8.85 -8.00
C VAL A 118 11.00 7.56 -7.56
N ALA A 119 11.47 6.39 -8.02
CA ALA A 119 10.85 5.11 -7.68
C ALA A 119 10.92 4.83 -6.16
N ILE A 120 12.06 5.11 -5.51
CA ILE A 120 12.20 4.94 -4.06
C ILE A 120 11.22 5.84 -3.31
N VAL A 121 11.13 7.13 -3.66
CA VAL A 121 10.22 8.06 -2.99
C VAL A 121 8.76 7.68 -3.19
N LEU A 122 8.37 7.29 -4.40
CA LEU A 122 6.99 6.86 -4.69
C LEU A 122 6.60 5.63 -3.88
N HIS A 123 7.48 4.64 -3.78
CA HIS A 123 7.19 3.40 -3.04
C HIS A 123 7.28 3.59 -1.51
N ALA A 124 8.20 4.43 -1.03
CA ALA A 124 8.23 4.83 0.37
C ALA A 124 6.94 5.54 0.77
N GLY A 125 6.46 6.48 -0.06
CA GLY A 125 5.19 7.16 0.12
C GLY A 125 3.99 6.20 0.09
N PHE A 126 3.99 5.24 -0.85
CA PHE A 126 2.99 4.17 -0.89
C PHE A 126 2.97 3.36 0.41
N GLY A 127 4.13 2.90 0.86
CA GLY A 127 4.23 2.08 2.08
C GLY A 127 3.80 2.84 3.33
N LEU A 128 4.23 4.09 3.48
CA LEU A 128 3.82 4.96 4.59
C LEU A 128 2.33 5.26 4.56
N GLY A 129 1.78 5.62 3.39
CA GLY A 129 0.35 5.86 3.21
C GLY A 129 -0.50 4.63 3.55
N THR A 130 -0.04 3.44 3.12
CA THR A 130 -0.68 2.16 3.45
C THR A 130 -0.70 1.95 4.97
N ALA A 131 0.41 2.21 5.67
CA ALA A 131 0.50 2.07 7.12
C ALA A 131 -0.44 3.03 7.86
N ILE A 132 -0.50 4.30 7.44
CA ILE A 132 -1.38 5.32 8.02
C ILE A 132 -2.85 4.92 7.86
N ILE A 133 -3.27 4.62 6.62
CA ILE A 133 -4.67 4.30 6.32
C ILE A 133 -5.08 2.99 6.99
N PHE A 134 -4.20 1.98 6.99
CA PHE A 134 -4.45 0.70 7.65
C PHE A 134 -4.65 0.87 9.17
N ARG A 135 -3.79 1.64 9.83
CA ARG A 135 -3.90 1.92 11.26
C ARG A 135 -5.22 2.62 11.58
N PHE A 136 -5.59 3.62 10.80
CA PHE A 136 -6.85 4.34 10.97
C PHE A 136 -8.06 3.43 10.73
N GLY A 137 -8.06 2.66 9.64
CA GLY A 137 -9.13 1.71 9.32
C GLY A 137 -9.33 0.64 10.40
N ARG A 138 -8.23 0.13 10.97
CA ARG A 138 -8.32 -0.81 12.11
C ARG A 138 -8.93 -0.18 13.36
N HIS A 139 -8.59 1.07 13.64
CA HIS A 139 -9.16 1.79 14.77
C HIS A 139 -10.69 1.97 14.61
N LEU A 140 -11.16 2.31 13.42
CA LEU A 140 -12.59 2.42 13.12
C LEU A 140 -13.30 1.06 13.21
N ALA A 141 -12.69 0.00 12.69
CA ALA A 141 -13.25 -1.35 12.74
C ALA A 141 -13.37 -1.88 14.18
N GLY A 142 -12.39 -1.58 15.04
CA GLY A 142 -12.42 -1.96 16.46
C GLY A 142 -13.52 -1.27 17.26
N ARG A 143 -13.88 -0.04 16.92
CA ARG A 143 -14.97 0.70 17.57
C ARG A 143 -16.38 0.16 17.26
N ARG A 144 -16.53 -0.59 16.19
CA ARG A 144 -17.81 -1.18 15.75
C ARG A 144 -18.06 -2.58 16.29
N ALA A 145 -17.10 -3.18 16.97
CA ALA A 145 -17.31 -4.49 17.60
C ALA A 145 -18.29 -4.32 18.79
N PRO A 146 -19.40 -5.10 18.86
CA PRO A 146 -20.30 -5.05 20.00
C PRO A 146 -19.55 -5.44 21.26
N PRO A 147 -19.90 -4.90 22.44
CA PRO A 147 -19.31 -5.30 23.69
C PRO A 147 -19.51 -6.80 23.89
N SER A 148 -18.44 -7.48 24.30
CA SER A 148 -18.50 -8.91 24.61
C SER A 148 -19.59 -9.15 25.68
N PRO A 149 -20.47 -10.18 25.53
CA PRO A 149 -21.44 -10.51 26.56
C PRO A 149 -20.71 -10.69 27.89
N ALA A 150 -21.14 -9.99 28.92
CA ALA A 150 -20.60 -10.14 30.26
C ALA A 150 -20.69 -11.62 30.66
N ALA A 151 -19.57 -12.18 31.11
CA ALA A 151 -19.55 -13.56 31.64
C ALA A 151 -20.63 -13.66 32.74
N PRO A 152 -21.42 -14.75 32.78
CA PRO A 152 -22.42 -14.94 33.83
C PRO A 152 -21.71 -14.82 35.18
N SER A 153 -22.17 -13.89 36.01
CA SER A 153 -21.69 -13.80 37.40
C SER A 153 -22.04 -15.12 38.10
N ASP A 154 -21.04 -15.88 38.45
CA ASP A 154 -21.18 -17.08 39.28
C ASP A 154 -21.72 -16.65 40.67
N ARG A 155 -23.06 -16.58 40.78
CA ARG A 155 -23.78 -16.34 42.02
C ARG A 155 -24.18 -17.68 42.70
N SER A 156 -23.38 -18.72 42.60
CA SER A 156 -23.66 -19.97 43.27
C SER A 156 -22.55 -20.36 44.26
N ARG A 157 -22.18 -19.43 45.16
CA ARG A 157 -21.49 -19.74 46.39
C ARG A 157 -22.13 -18.93 47.52
N GLY A 158 -23.24 -19.43 48.05
CA GLY A 158 -23.82 -19.15 49.32
C GLY A 158 -24.07 -20.46 50.03
#